data_a13c6db6237a9946dc5c9d1047729ffc
#
_entry.id   a13c6db6237a9946dc5c9d1047729ffc
#
_cell.length_a   1.000
_cell.length_b   1.000
_cell.length_c   1.000
_cell.angle_alpha   90.00
_cell.angle_beta   90.00
_cell.angle_gamma   90.00
#
_symmetry.space_group_name_H-M   'P 1'
#
loop_
_entity.id
_entity.type
_entity.pdbx_description
1 polymer ?
#
loop_
_entity_poly.entity_id
_entity_poly.type
_entity_poly.pdbx_seq_one_letter_code
_entity_poly.pdbx_strand_id
1 'polypeptide(L)'
;MLAAVATFGSQSAAAQDPPSFTISGTIKDATGTAIPDVLLVLISDTRGTQITFTDQNGNYTFTHPDGVSHNLRLNPSKSGYLFNPLGVVFISTSGLSGDKTVNFEGTQTPIVVVVPQPVLLTQENSLRALALDSVTKVAEPFGVTNIHNFSTDQRTRISLFAVNVELGPNRTIADLTAQAETSLGTVPVPVEFLGAVPNFPWLKQVVVKLPDEIAHMAEVQMSLTMSGGIPGLLTGNKVLVRVKP
;
A
#
# COMPACT_ATOMS: atom_id res chain seq x y z
N MET A 1 5.96 -27.53 -64.43
CA MET A 1 5.07 -27.69 -63.26
C MET A 1 5.74 -26.96 -62.12
N LEU A 2 5.30 -25.71 -61.85
CA LEU A 2 5.89 -24.86 -60.79
C LEU A 2 5.00 -24.98 -59.58
N ALA A 3 5.53 -25.48 -58.45
CA ALA A 3 4.83 -25.54 -57.19
C ALA A 3 5.02 -24.19 -56.42
N ALA A 4 3.92 -23.48 -56.20
CA ALA A 4 3.91 -22.28 -55.39
C ALA A 4 3.89 -22.69 -53.90
N VAL A 5 4.94 -22.33 -53.16
CA VAL A 5 4.98 -22.46 -51.69
C VAL A 5 4.31 -21.23 -51.11
N ALA A 6 3.13 -21.40 -50.52
CA ALA A 6 2.46 -20.36 -49.73
C ALA A 6 3.09 -20.29 -48.32
N THR A 7 3.80 -19.22 -48.03
CA THR A 7 4.28 -18.89 -46.70
C THR A 7 3.12 -18.27 -45.90
N PHE A 8 2.59 -19.01 -44.94
CA PHE A 8 1.68 -18.45 -43.93
C PHE A 8 2.50 -17.64 -42.91
N GLY A 9 2.46 -16.33 -43.05
CA GLY A 9 2.95 -15.42 -42.02
C GLY A 9 2.03 -15.49 -40.81
N SER A 10 2.51 -16.04 -39.71
CA SER A 10 1.85 -15.92 -38.39
C SER A 10 1.89 -14.47 -37.96
N GLN A 11 0.77 -13.75 -38.10
CA GLN A 11 0.57 -12.49 -37.44
C GLN A 11 0.48 -12.77 -35.91
N SER A 12 1.48 -12.34 -35.17
CA SER A 12 1.38 -12.24 -33.70
C SER A 12 0.27 -11.24 -33.41
N ALA A 13 -0.85 -11.70 -32.90
CA ALA A 13 -1.87 -10.79 -32.36
C ALA A 13 -1.22 -10.00 -31.22
N ALA A 14 -1.18 -8.68 -31.33
CA ALA A 14 -0.80 -7.82 -30.23
C ALA A 14 -1.75 -8.13 -29.06
N ALA A 15 -1.19 -8.44 -27.89
CA ALA A 15 -2.01 -8.64 -26.69
C ALA A 15 -2.78 -7.34 -26.45
N GLN A 16 -4.11 -7.43 -26.52
CA GLN A 16 -4.97 -6.30 -26.22
C GLN A 16 -4.91 -6.07 -24.72
N ASP A 17 -4.59 -4.83 -24.31
CA ASP A 17 -4.60 -4.48 -22.90
C ASP A 17 -5.98 -4.82 -22.31
N PRO A 18 -6.04 -5.38 -21.09
CA PRO A 18 -7.31 -5.69 -20.46
C PRO A 18 -8.14 -4.41 -20.31
N PRO A 19 -9.47 -4.50 -20.45
CA PRO A 19 -10.34 -3.35 -20.24
C PRO A 19 -10.07 -2.75 -18.87
N SER A 20 -10.08 -1.43 -18.78
CA SER A 20 -9.81 -0.68 -17.56
C SER A 20 -10.76 0.48 -17.43
N PHE A 21 -10.96 0.95 -16.19
CA PHE A 21 -11.72 2.16 -15.88
C PHE A 21 -10.84 3.14 -15.10
N THR A 22 -11.27 4.40 -15.08
CA THR A 22 -10.60 5.45 -14.33
C THR A 22 -11.35 5.79 -13.05
N ILE A 23 -10.60 6.15 -12.01
CA ILE A 23 -11.12 6.82 -10.81
C ILE A 23 -10.42 8.17 -10.77
N SER A 24 -11.18 9.23 -10.99
CA SER A 24 -10.65 10.59 -11.08
C SER A 24 -11.46 11.57 -10.27
N GLY A 25 -10.93 12.76 -10.06
CA GLY A 25 -11.66 13.82 -9.37
C GLY A 25 -10.79 15.03 -9.07
N THR A 26 -11.36 15.92 -8.28
CA THR A 26 -10.69 17.14 -7.84
C THR A 26 -10.74 17.28 -6.33
N ILE A 27 -9.70 17.89 -5.76
CA ILE A 27 -9.65 18.27 -4.35
C ILE A 27 -9.52 19.79 -4.25
N LYS A 28 -10.51 20.42 -3.63
CA LYS A 28 -10.60 21.87 -3.47
C LYS A 28 -11.03 22.22 -2.05
N ASP A 29 -10.77 23.45 -1.64
CA ASP A 29 -11.34 23.98 -0.41
C ASP A 29 -12.78 24.48 -0.61
N ALA A 30 -13.43 24.94 0.46
CA ALA A 30 -14.81 25.46 0.43
C ALA A 30 -14.98 26.73 -0.44
N THR A 31 -13.88 27.41 -0.78
CA THR A 31 -13.88 28.58 -1.70
C THR A 31 -13.72 28.16 -3.17
N GLY A 32 -13.48 26.88 -3.44
CA GLY A 32 -13.20 26.35 -4.76
C GLY A 32 -11.72 26.42 -5.17
N THR A 33 -10.84 26.83 -4.25
CA THR A 33 -9.39 26.86 -4.49
C THR A 33 -8.82 25.45 -4.53
N ALA A 34 -8.04 25.13 -5.53
CA ALA A 34 -7.39 23.82 -5.67
C ALA A 34 -6.42 23.54 -4.53
N ILE A 35 -6.37 22.28 -4.07
CA ILE A 35 -5.40 21.83 -3.07
C ILE A 35 -4.44 20.85 -3.78
N PRO A 36 -3.24 21.30 -4.18
CA PRO A 36 -2.22 20.45 -4.78
C PRO A 36 -1.51 19.57 -3.73
N ASP A 37 -0.73 18.59 -4.21
CA ASP A 37 0.13 17.72 -3.37
C ASP A 37 -0.63 16.99 -2.25
N VAL A 38 -1.89 16.65 -2.47
CA VAL A 38 -2.65 15.75 -1.60
C VAL A 38 -2.28 14.32 -2.00
N LEU A 39 -1.78 13.53 -1.08
CA LEU A 39 -1.57 12.10 -1.27
C LEU A 39 -2.93 11.40 -1.33
N LEU A 40 -3.18 10.65 -2.40
CA LEU A 40 -4.31 9.73 -2.50
C LEU A 40 -3.81 8.30 -2.53
N VAL A 41 -4.46 7.46 -1.73
CA VAL A 41 -4.17 6.03 -1.65
C VAL A 41 -5.41 5.25 -2.08
N LEU A 42 -5.27 4.45 -3.13
CA LEU A 42 -6.27 3.50 -3.59
C LEU A 42 -5.85 2.10 -3.13
N ILE A 43 -6.69 1.45 -2.34
CA ILE A 43 -6.47 0.10 -1.82
C ILE A 43 -7.47 -0.84 -2.48
N SER A 44 -6.97 -1.86 -3.16
CA SER A 44 -7.73 -2.91 -3.83
C SER A 44 -7.64 -4.21 -3.04
N ASP A 45 -8.73 -4.96 -2.99
CA ASP A 45 -8.79 -6.31 -2.42
C ASP A 45 -8.03 -7.38 -3.24
N THR A 46 -7.67 -7.07 -4.49
CA THR A 46 -7.00 -8.01 -5.40
C THR A 46 -5.69 -7.50 -5.99
N ARG A 47 -5.53 -6.17 -6.12
CA ARG A 47 -4.40 -5.53 -6.81
C ARG A 47 -3.47 -4.75 -5.88
N GLY A 48 -3.74 -4.77 -4.58
CA GLY A 48 -2.93 -4.08 -3.58
C GLY A 48 -3.14 -2.57 -3.56
N THR A 49 -2.06 -1.82 -3.42
CA THR A 49 -2.10 -0.37 -3.23
C THR A 49 -1.56 0.39 -4.43
N GLN A 50 -2.25 1.45 -4.80
CA GLN A 50 -1.78 2.47 -5.75
C GLN A 50 -1.77 3.82 -5.04
N ILE A 51 -0.84 4.68 -5.41
CA ILE A 51 -0.73 6.04 -4.87
C ILE A 51 -0.63 7.06 -6.00
N THR A 52 -1.20 8.23 -5.79
CA THR A 52 -1.01 9.40 -6.64
C THR A 52 -1.07 10.68 -5.81
N PHE A 53 -0.73 11.80 -6.40
CA PHE A 53 -0.87 13.13 -5.78
C PHE A 53 -1.74 14.01 -6.66
N THR A 54 -2.44 14.96 -6.05
CA THR A 54 -3.11 16.00 -6.83
C THR A 54 -2.11 16.92 -7.52
N ASP A 55 -2.44 17.30 -8.76
CA ASP A 55 -1.70 18.30 -9.52
C ASP A 55 -1.94 19.73 -8.99
N GLN A 56 -1.36 20.75 -9.65
CA GLN A 56 -1.52 22.17 -9.27
C GLN A 56 -2.97 22.67 -9.37
N ASN A 57 -3.83 21.97 -10.11
CA ASN A 57 -5.25 22.25 -10.24
C ASN A 57 -6.13 21.43 -9.29
N GLY A 58 -5.49 20.63 -8.41
CA GLY A 58 -6.15 19.72 -7.48
C GLY A 58 -6.71 18.47 -8.12
N ASN A 59 -6.37 18.14 -9.39
CA ASN A 59 -6.87 16.95 -10.07
C ASN A 59 -6.04 15.72 -9.74
N TYR A 60 -6.69 14.55 -9.77
CA TYR A 60 -6.03 13.25 -9.65
C TYR A 60 -6.71 12.20 -10.54
N THR A 61 -5.98 11.14 -10.85
CA THR A 61 -6.50 10.00 -11.63
C THR A 61 -5.78 8.72 -11.22
N PHE A 62 -6.56 7.62 -11.16
CA PHE A 62 -6.08 6.24 -11.10
C PHE A 62 -6.66 5.47 -12.29
N THR A 63 -5.91 4.50 -12.80
CA THR A 63 -6.39 3.51 -13.76
C THR A 63 -6.45 2.15 -13.07
N HIS A 64 -7.58 1.45 -13.22
CA HIS A 64 -7.80 0.15 -12.59
C HIS A 64 -8.42 -0.84 -13.58
N PRO A 65 -7.97 -2.12 -13.62
CA PRO A 65 -8.55 -3.11 -14.50
C PRO A 65 -10.01 -3.41 -14.17
N ASP A 66 -10.85 -3.57 -15.21
CA ASP A 66 -12.26 -3.89 -15.07
C ASP A 66 -12.49 -5.28 -14.47
N GLY A 67 -13.53 -5.42 -13.66
CA GLY A 67 -14.04 -6.69 -13.16
C GLY A 67 -13.13 -7.46 -12.21
N VAL A 68 -11.96 -6.93 -11.85
CA VAL A 68 -10.94 -7.66 -11.05
C VAL A 68 -11.12 -7.46 -9.55
N SER A 69 -11.54 -6.27 -9.14
CA SER A 69 -11.71 -5.92 -7.72
C SER A 69 -13.17 -5.82 -7.36
N HIS A 70 -13.52 -6.32 -6.18
CA HIS A 70 -14.86 -6.21 -5.62
C HIS A 70 -14.95 -5.12 -4.55
N ASN A 71 -13.81 -4.71 -4.00
CA ASN A 71 -13.71 -3.65 -3.00
C ASN A 71 -12.51 -2.75 -3.30
N LEU A 72 -12.78 -1.47 -3.50
CA LEU A 72 -11.76 -0.43 -3.63
C LEU A 72 -11.99 0.63 -2.56
N ARG A 73 -10.93 1.03 -1.87
CA ARG A 73 -10.98 2.11 -0.89
C ARG A 73 -10.05 3.24 -1.32
N LEU A 74 -10.59 4.44 -1.45
CA LEU A 74 -9.88 5.65 -1.83
C LEU A 74 -9.82 6.61 -0.65
N ASN A 75 -8.62 6.98 -0.22
CA ASN A 75 -8.40 7.86 0.94
C ASN A 75 -7.46 9.02 0.57
N PRO A 76 -7.89 10.28 0.74
CA PRO A 76 -7.01 11.45 0.66
C PRO A 76 -6.27 11.67 1.96
N SER A 77 -5.05 12.21 1.88
CA SER A 77 -4.23 12.56 3.05
C SER A 77 -3.31 13.74 2.75
N LYS A 78 -3.33 14.76 3.61
CA LYS A 78 -2.38 15.88 3.62
C LYS A 78 -2.28 16.44 5.01
N SER A 79 -1.06 16.67 5.51
CA SER A 79 -0.84 17.28 6.81
C SER A 79 -1.51 18.66 6.90
N GLY A 80 -2.21 18.94 7.99
CA GLY A 80 -2.94 20.20 8.19
C GLY A 80 -4.29 20.28 7.50
N TYR A 81 -4.82 19.18 6.93
CA TYR A 81 -6.11 19.14 6.27
C TYR A 81 -7.00 18.02 6.78
N LEU A 82 -8.30 18.32 6.83
CA LEU A 82 -9.37 17.35 6.97
C LEU A 82 -10.15 17.29 5.66
N PHE A 83 -10.48 16.10 5.17
CA PHE A 83 -11.20 15.92 3.91
C PHE A 83 -12.63 15.45 4.14
N ASN A 84 -13.54 15.92 3.31
CA ASN A 84 -14.91 15.48 3.26
C ASN A 84 -15.28 15.05 1.81
N PRO A 85 -15.67 13.77 1.58
CA PRO A 85 -15.65 12.69 2.59
C PRO A 85 -14.24 12.33 3.07
N LEU A 86 -14.14 11.67 4.23
CA LEU A 86 -12.85 11.17 4.77
C LEU A 86 -12.20 10.10 3.89
N GLY A 87 -13.02 9.43 3.10
CA GLY A 87 -12.65 8.41 2.12
C GLY A 87 -13.90 7.83 1.47
N VAL A 88 -13.72 7.12 0.38
CA VAL A 88 -14.81 6.49 -0.39
C VAL A 88 -14.51 5.00 -0.57
N VAL A 89 -15.54 4.18 -0.42
CA VAL A 89 -15.47 2.74 -0.65
C VAL A 89 -16.41 2.38 -1.79
N PHE A 90 -15.89 1.69 -2.80
CA PHE A 90 -16.66 1.11 -3.89
C PHE A 90 -16.76 -0.40 -3.68
N ILE A 91 -17.96 -0.94 -3.73
CA ILE A 91 -18.24 -2.39 -3.55
C ILE A 91 -19.08 -2.89 -4.71
N SER A 92 -18.74 -4.06 -5.22
CA SER A 92 -19.49 -4.76 -6.26
C SER A 92 -19.38 -6.27 -6.10
N THR A 93 -20.45 -7.00 -6.31
CA THR A 93 -20.47 -8.47 -6.29
C THR A 93 -19.99 -9.09 -7.60
N SER A 94 -20.04 -8.35 -8.70
CA SER A 94 -19.65 -8.79 -10.06
C SER A 94 -18.30 -8.26 -10.52
N GLY A 95 -17.55 -7.59 -9.64
CA GLY A 95 -16.36 -6.83 -9.98
C GLY A 95 -16.69 -5.38 -10.33
N LEU A 96 -15.76 -4.48 -10.03
CA LEU A 96 -15.87 -3.04 -10.29
C LEU A 96 -15.45 -2.74 -11.73
N SER A 97 -16.21 -1.88 -12.39
CA SER A 97 -15.97 -1.38 -13.75
C SER A 97 -16.60 -0.01 -13.94
N GLY A 98 -16.31 0.61 -15.08
CA GLY A 98 -16.83 1.92 -15.47
C GLY A 98 -16.24 3.07 -14.65
N ASP A 99 -15.97 4.16 -15.33
CA ASP A 99 -15.31 5.34 -14.77
C ASP A 99 -16.06 5.91 -13.55
N LYS A 100 -15.29 6.35 -12.58
CA LYS A 100 -15.79 6.91 -11.32
C LYS A 100 -15.22 8.31 -11.12
N THR A 101 -16.09 9.26 -10.75
CA THR A 101 -15.65 10.61 -10.36
C THR A 101 -15.89 10.79 -8.87
N VAL A 102 -14.85 11.16 -8.13
CA VAL A 102 -14.91 11.46 -6.70
C VAL A 102 -14.21 12.77 -6.43
N ASN A 103 -14.95 13.72 -5.89
CA ASN A 103 -14.40 15.01 -5.47
C ASN A 103 -14.32 15.04 -3.94
N PHE A 104 -13.28 15.68 -3.42
CA PHE A 104 -13.13 15.93 -1.99
C PHE A 104 -13.06 17.42 -1.72
N GLU A 105 -13.63 17.83 -0.60
CA GLU A 105 -13.44 19.15 -0.05
C GLU A 105 -12.44 19.07 1.09
N GLY A 106 -11.37 19.88 1.02
CA GLY A 106 -10.34 19.96 2.06
C GLY A 106 -10.54 21.20 2.92
N THR A 107 -10.60 21.01 4.23
CA THR A 107 -10.59 22.10 5.21
C THR A 107 -9.26 22.14 5.92
N GLN A 108 -8.57 23.28 5.87
CA GLN A 108 -7.34 23.49 6.63
C GLN A 108 -7.66 23.56 8.12
N THR A 109 -6.98 22.77 8.92
CA THR A 109 -7.17 22.74 10.37
C THR A 109 -5.83 22.97 11.08
N PRO A 110 -5.77 23.89 12.07
CA PRO A 110 -4.53 24.20 12.78
C PRO A 110 -4.05 23.07 13.70
N ILE A 111 -4.95 22.14 14.06
CA ILE A 111 -4.64 20.99 14.93
C ILE A 111 -5.29 19.76 14.29
N VAL A 112 -4.50 18.99 13.56
CA VAL A 112 -5.01 17.74 12.98
C VAL A 112 -4.58 16.57 13.86
N VAL A 113 -5.55 15.98 14.51
CA VAL A 113 -5.42 14.68 15.17
C VAL A 113 -6.14 13.59 14.36
N VAL A 114 -6.38 13.81 13.08
CA VAL A 114 -6.78 12.71 12.20
C VAL A 114 -5.49 12.02 11.77
N VAL A 115 -5.14 10.97 12.48
CA VAL A 115 -4.07 10.06 12.05
C VAL A 115 -4.69 9.13 11.01
N PRO A 116 -4.35 9.28 9.73
CA PRO A 116 -4.85 8.36 8.72
C PRO A 116 -4.36 6.94 9.02
N GLN A 117 -5.11 5.93 8.58
CA GLN A 117 -4.70 4.54 8.76
C GLN A 117 -3.35 4.30 8.08
N PRO A 118 -2.40 3.58 8.73
CA PRO A 118 -1.16 3.19 8.09
C PRO A 118 -1.45 2.32 6.86
N VAL A 119 -0.73 2.53 5.77
CA VAL A 119 -0.90 1.74 4.56
C VAL A 119 0.44 1.18 4.13
N LEU A 120 0.56 -0.15 4.15
CA LEU A 120 1.68 -0.87 3.58
C LEU A 120 1.58 -0.84 2.05
N LEU A 121 2.69 -0.47 1.40
CA LEU A 121 2.77 -0.49 -0.05
C LEU A 121 2.98 -1.92 -0.57
N THR A 122 2.44 -2.18 -1.74
CA THR A 122 2.54 -3.46 -2.42
C THR A 122 3.32 -3.33 -3.73
N GLN A 123 3.79 -4.45 -4.24
CA GLN A 123 4.29 -4.54 -5.59
C GLN A 123 3.15 -4.23 -6.58
N GLU A 124 3.49 -3.76 -7.74
CA GLU A 124 2.51 -3.38 -8.77
C GLU A 124 1.56 -4.54 -9.08
N ASN A 125 0.26 -4.24 -9.11
CA ASN A 125 -0.81 -5.19 -9.41
C ASN A 125 -0.80 -6.47 -8.55
N SER A 126 -0.38 -6.37 -7.31
CA SER A 126 -0.22 -7.51 -6.41
C SER A 126 -0.59 -7.14 -4.97
N LEU A 127 -1.02 -8.12 -4.18
CA LEU A 127 -1.14 -7.99 -2.72
C LEU A 127 0.19 -8.18 -1.98
N ARG A 128 1.28 -8.51 -2.71
CA ARG A 128 2.60 -8.71 -2.10
C ARG A 128 3.18 -7.42 -1.62
N ALA A 129 3.73 -7.45 -0.40
CA ALA A 129 4.41 -6.31 0.16
C ALA A 129 5.55 -5.81 -0.74
N LEU A 130 5.70 -4.50 -0.81
CA LEU A 130 6.96 -3.91 -1.24
C LEU A 130 7.92 -4.04 -0.07
N ALA A 131 8.76 -5.09 -0.11
CA ALA A 131 9.62 -5.47 0.99
C ALA A 131 11.01 -5.91 0.53
N LEU A 132 12.03 -5.60 1.32
CA LEU A 132 13.42 -6.00 1.09
C LEU A 132 14.05 -6.48 2.39
N ASP A 133 14.93 -7.48 2.30
CA ASP A 133 15.83 -7.78 3.42
C ASP A 133 16.64 -6.53 3.80
N SER A 134 16.67 -6.19 5.06
CA SER A 134 17.28 -4.92 5.51
C SER A 134 18.80 -4.88 5.37
N VAL A 135 19.46 -6.03 5.27
CA VAL A 135 20.90 -6.17 5.12
C VAL A 135 21.29 -6.37 3.66
N THR A 136 20.75 -7.43 3.04
CA THR A 136 21.15 -7.83 1.68
C THR A 136 20.44 -7.05 0.58
N LYS A 137 19.35 -6.34 0.90
CA LYS A 137 18.47 -5.61 -0.04
C LYS A 137 17.81 -6.53 -1.09
N VAL A 138 17.74 -7.82 -0.82
CA VAL A 138 17.09 -8.80 -1.69
C VAL A 138 15.60 -8.85 -1.35
N ALA A 139 14.78 -9.02 -2.39
CA ALA A 139 13.33 -9.22 -2.24
C ALA A 139 13.00 -10.64 -1.74
N GLU A 140 11.73 -10.85 -1.37
CA GLU A 140 11.21 -12.15 -0.94
C GLU A 140 11.52 -13.30 -1.93
N PRO A 141 11.59 -14.56 -1.46
CA PRO A 141 11.18 -15.07 -0.14
C PRO A 141 12.25 -14.87 0.96
N PHE A 142 11.82 -14.56 2.17
CA PHE A 142 12.69 -14.29 3.31
C PHE A 142 12.82 -15.52 4.21
N GLY A 143 14.04 -15.97 4.50
CA GLY A 143 14.26 -16.87 5.63
C GLY A 143 14.07 -16.13 6.95
N VAL A 144 13.63 -16.79 8.01
CA VAL A 144 13.53 -16.15 9.34
C VAL A 144 14.92 -15.89 9.97
N THR A 145 15.94 -16.58 9.49
CA THR A 145 17.35 -16.32 9.82
C THR A 145 18.12 -15.92 8.58
N ASN A 146 19.12 -15.05 8.75
CA ASN A 146 19.99 -14.60 7.68
C ASN A 146 21.44 -14.61 8.16
N ILE A 147 22.28 -15.45 7.56
CA ILE A 147 23.71 -15.57 7.89
C ILE A 147 24.51 -14.28 7.62
N HIS A 148 23.99 -13.39 6.76
CA HIS A 148 24.60 -12.09 6.51
C HIS A 148 24.19 -11.02 7.53
N ASN A 149 23.30 -11.36 8.46
CA ASN A 149 22.96 -10.50 9.58
C ASN A 149 23.88 -10.80 10.75
N PHE A 150 24.79 -9.85 11.05
CA PHE A 150 25.78 -9.98 12.12
C PHE A 150 25.22 -9.65 13.52
N SER A 151 23.90 -9.48 13.68
CA SER A 151 23.30 -9.41 15.01
C SER A 151 23.42 -10.74 15.75
N THR A 152 23.44 -10.69 17.08
CA THR A 152 23.59 -11.87 17.92
C THR A 152 22.50 -12.93 17.72
N ASP A 153 21.31 -12.52 17.30
CA ASP A 153 20.18 -13.42 17.05
C ASP A 153 20.11 -13.91 15.60
N GLN A 154 20.91 -13.36 14.69
CA GLN A 154 20.94 -13.67 13.25
C GLN A 154 19.54 -13.66 12.58
N ARG A 155 18.57 -12.99 13.19
CA ARG A 155 17.20 -12.91 12.68
C ARG A 155 17.12 -12.01 11.47
N THR A 156 16.35 -12.42 10.51
CA THR A 156 16.06 -11.59 9.34
C THR A 156 15.23 -10.38 9.76
N ARG A 157 15.69 -9.23 9.33
CA ARG A 157 14.94 -7.96 9.39
C ARG A 157 14.53 -7.61 7.98
N ILE A 158 13.26 -7.31 7.78
CA ILE A 158 12.76 -6.85 6.50
C ILE A 158 12.33 -5.39 6.59
N SER A 159 12.64 -4.64 5.53
CA SER A 159 12.19 -3.27 5.34
C SER A 159 10.88 -3.31 4.58
N LEU A 160 9.79 -2.93 5.21
CA LEU A 160 8.49 -2.68 4.59
C LEU A 160 8.38 -1.19 4.28
N PHE A 161 7.70 -0.85 3.21
CA PHE A 161 7.44 0.54 2.84
C PHE A 161 5.97 0.87 3.09
N ALA A 162 5.74 2.02 3.73
CA ALA A 162 4.41 2.42 4.17
C ALA A 162 4.19 3.93 3.99
N VAL A 163 2.92 4.33 3.87
CA VAL A 163 2.48 5.72 3.94
C VAL A 163 1.52 5.90 5.12
N ASN A 164 1.27 7.15 5.50
CA ASN A 164 0.40 7.48 6.62
C ASN A 164 0.88 6.91 7.98
N VAL A 165 2.19 6.74 8.13
CA VAL A 165 2.81 6.28 9.37
C VAL A 165 3.60 7.45 9.95
N GLU A 166 2.95 8.26 10.79
CA GLU A 166 3.57 9.39 11.46
C GLU A 166 3.38 9.28 12.97
N LEU A 167 4.50 9.26 13.68
CA LEU A 167 4.48 9.35 15.12
C LEU A 167 4.37 10.83 15.50
N GLY A 168 3.30 11.19 16.20
CA GLY A 168 3.13 12.53 16.74
C GLY A 168 4.20 12.85 17.81
N PRO A 169 4.28 14.10 18.28
CA PRO A 169 5.38 14.59 19.11
C PRO A 169 5.59 13.84 20.46
N ASN A 170 4.56 13.13 20.94
CA ASN A 170 4.62 12.37 22.20
C ASN A 170 4.55 10.85 21.97
N ARG A 171 4.89 10.39 20.76
CA ARG A 171 4.83 8.98 20.39
C ARG A 171 6.19 8.42 20.08
N THR A 172 6.32 7.14 20.29
CA THR A 172 7.54 6.38 20.05
C THR A 172 7.24 5.22 19.10
N ILE A 173 8.28 4.53 18.68
CA ILE A 173 8.15 3.32 17.87
C ILE A 173 7.30 2.23 18.56
N ALA A 174 7.21 2.23 19.87
CA ALA A 174 6.36 1.31 20.64
C ALA A 174 4.86 1.50 20.38
N ASP A 175 4.44 2.65 19.84
CA ASP A 175 3.07 2.92 19.44
C ASP A 175 2.73 2.34 18.07
N LEU A 176 3.73 1.80 17.35
CA LEU A 176 3.58 1.10 16.09
C LEU A 176 3.82 -0.39 16.29
N THR A 177 2.82 -1.21 15.98
CA THR A 177 2.91 -2.66 16.06
C THR A 177 2.68 -3.29 14.69
N ALA A 178 3.39 -4.37 14.41
CA ALA A 178 3.17 -5.20 13.24
C ALA A 178 2.67 -6.59 13.67
N GLN A 179 1.85 -7.21 12.84
CA GLN A 179 1.30 -8.53 13.08
C GLN A 179 1.37 -9.35 11.80
N ALA A 180 1.62 -10.65 11.96
CA ALA A 180 1.52 -11.65 10.90
C ALA A 180 0.33 -12.57 11.20
N GLU A 181 -0.61 -12.68 10.27
CA GLU A 181 -1.71 -13.65 10.35
C GLU A 181 -1.25 -14.96 9.73
N THR A 182 -1.46 -16.03 10.48
CA THR A 182 -1.15 -17.41 10.10
C THR A 182 -2.39 -18.27 10.24
N SER A 183 -2.34 -19.50 9.74
CA SER A 183 -3.42 -20.49 9.95
C SER A 183 -3.65 -20.86 11.43
N LEU A 184 -2.68 -20.56 12.29
CA LEU A 184 -2.73 -20.85 13.73
C LEU A 184 -3.10 -19.62 14.58
N GLY A 185 -3.31 -18.47 13.95
CA GLY A 185 -3.65 -17.23 14.63
C GLY A 185 -2.73 -16.08 14.27
N THR A 186 -2.78 -15.01 15.04
CA THR A 186 -1.99 -13.79 14.85
C THR A 186 -0.72 -13.85 15.68
N VAL A 187 0.41 -13.61 15.02
CA VAL A 187 1.74 -13.57 15.62
C VAL A 187 2.24 -12.13 15.64
N PRO A 188 2.70 -11.61 16.78
CA PRO A 188 3.30 -10.29 16.85
C PRO A 188 4.65 -10.27 16.11
N VAL A 189 4.88 -9.23 15.32
CA VAL A 189 6.12 -9.00 14.58
C VAL A 189 6.79 -7.75 15.14
N PRO A 190 7.94 -7.87 15.82
CA PRO A 190 8.61 -6.71 16.42
C PRO A 190 8.99 -5.65 15.39
N VAL A 191 8.58 -4.40 15.63
CA VAL A 191 9.03 -3.25 14.86
C VAL A 191 10.28 -2.68 15.51
N GLU A 192 11.40 -2.62 14.79
CA GLU A 192 12.68 -2.19 15.31
C GLU A 192 13.10 -0.80 14.81
N PHE A 193 12.54 -0.34 13.69
CA PHE A 193 12.87 0.98 13.13
C PHE A 193 11.69 1.56 12.35
N LEU A 194 11.56 2.88 12.43
CA LEU A 194 10.69 3.70 11.58
C LEU A 194 11.45 4.95 11.16
N GLY A 195 11.53 5.21 9.87
CA GLY A 195 12.18 6.41 9.34
C GLY A 195 11.64 6.82 7.97
N ALA A 196 11.82 8.09 7.62
CA ALA A 196 11.48 8.56 6.28
C ALA A 196 12.50 8.03 5.26
N VAL A 197 12.02 7.68 4.06
CA VAL A 197 12.91 7.36 2.94
C VAL A 197 13.55 8.66 2.44
N PRO A 198 14.87 8.72 2.24
CA PRO A 198 15.54 9.90 1.72
C PRO A 198 14.88 10.43 0.44
N ASN A 199 14.67 11.73 0.36
CA ASN A 199 13.99 12.44 -0.73
C ASN A 199 12.48 12.18 -0.88
N PHE A 200 11.90 11.26 -0.06
CA PHE A 200 10.48 10.94 -0.06
C PHE A 200 9.93 11.00 1.38
N PRO A 201 9.75 12.19 1.99
CA PRO A 201 9.37 12.31 3.40
C PRO A 201 8.00 11.69 3.75
N TRP A 202 7.12 11.59 2.76
CA TRP A 202 5.81 10.95 2.86
C TRP A 202 5.89 9.42 2.89
N LEU A 203 6.99 8.84 2.38
CA LEU A 203 7.23 7.39 2.36
C LEU A 203 8.06 7.01 3.59
N LYS A 204 7.58 6.03 4.34
CA LYS A 204 8.28 5.52 5.53
C LYS A 204 8.82 4.11 5.27
N GLN A 205 10.01 3.89 5.77
CA GLN A 205 10.60 2.57 5.92
C GLN A 205 10.30 2.08 7.33
N VAL A 206 9.66 0.92 7.42
CA VAL A 206 9.38 0.20 8.67
C VAL A 206 10.22 -1.06 8.68
N VAL A 207 11.16 -1.18 9.62
CA VAL A 207 11.96 -2.41 9.75
C VAL A 207 11.36 -3.28 10.83
N VAL A 208 11.02 -4.50 10.43
CA VAL A 208 10.45 -5.51 11.33
C VAL A 208 11.35 -6.74 11.39
N LYS A 209 11.39 -7.38 12.57
CA LYS A 209 12.12 -8.62 12.79
C LYS A 209 11.19 -9.82 12.61
N LEU A 210 11.56 -10.76 11.74
CA LEU A 210 10.78 -11.97 11.51
C LEU A 210 10.83 -12.91 12.73
N PRO A 211 9.69 -13.29 13.31
CA PRO A 211 9.61 -14.20 14.44
C PRO A 211 9.74 -15.66 14.00
N ASP A 212 10.10 -16.55 14.93
CA ASP A 212 10.26 -17.99 14.67
C ASP A 212 8.98 -18.69 14.28
N GLU A 213 7.87 -18.21 14.80
CA GLU A 213 6.55 -18.78 14.62
C GLU A 213 6.10 -18.83 13.15
N ILE A 214 6.70 -18.00 12.30
CA ILE A 214 6.39 -18.01 10.86
C ILE A 214 7.40 -18.83 10.03
N ALA A 215 8.40 -19.45 10.64
CA ALA A 215 9.47 -20.16 9.92
C ALA A 215 9.02 -21.31 9.02
N HIS A 216 7.88 -21.92 9.34
CA HIS A 216 7.32 -23.04 8.59
C HIS A 216 6.21 -22.63 7.62
N MET A 217 5.95 -21.32 7.49
CA MET A 217 4.94 -20.78 6.61
C MET A 217 5.58 -20.50 5.24
N ALA A 218 4.85 -20.80 4.16
CA ALA A 218 5.26 -20.36 2.83
C ALA A 218 4.91 -18.90 2.58
N GLU A 219 3.84 -18.43 3.24
CA GLU A 219 3.32 -17.07 3.09
C GLU A 219 2.55 -16.65 4.34
N VAL A 220 2.64 -15.39 4.70
CA VAL A 220 1.87 -14.78 5.79
C VAL A 220 1.25 -13.45 5.35
N GLN A 221 0.13 -13.07 5.98
CA GLN A 221 -0.44 -11.73 5.80
C GLN A 221 0.06 -10.81 6.91
N MET A 222 0.73 -9.72 6.53
CA MET A 222 1.21 -8.72 7.49
C MET A 222 0.36 -7.47 7.47
N SER A 223 0.18 -6.87 8.63
CA SER A 223 -0.47 -5.56 8.80
C SER A 223 0.26 -4.72 9.84
N LEU A 224 0.13 -3.39 9.72
CA LEU A 224 0.58 -2.43 10.72
C LEU A 224 -0.62 -1.90 11.49
N THR A 225 -0.43 -1.70 12.77
CA THR A 225 -1.40 -1.06 13.65
C THR A 225 -0.71 0.06 14.40
N MET A 226 -1.33 1.23 14.41
CA MET A 226 -0.83 2.39 15.12
C MET A 226 -1.80 2.78 16.23
N SER A 227 -1.29 3.01 17.43
CA SER A 227 -2.10 3.52 18.54
C SER A 227 -2.62 4.91 18.18
N GLY A 228 -3.93 5.06 18.02
CA GLY A 228 -4.59 6.33 17.71
C GLY A 228 -4.59 7.30 18.91
N GLY A 229 -4.55 8.61 18.67
CA GLY A 229 -4.79 9.64 19.69
C GLY A 229 -6.27 9.76 20.12
N ILE A 230 -7.14 9.13 19.37
CA ILE A 230 -8.58 8.93 19.67
C ILE A 230 -8.73 7.48 20.11
N PRO A 231 -9.66 7.12 21.01
CA PRO A 231 -9.84 5.74 21.45
C PRO A 231 -10.06 4.82 20.27
N GLY A 232 -9.06 4.02 19.92
CA GLY A 232 -9.10 3.07 18.82
C GLY A 232 -7.71 2.79 18.25
N LEU A 233 -7.49 1.53 17.88
CA LEU A 233 -6.34 1.09 17.11
C LEU A 233 -6.64 1.32 15.62
N LEU A 234 -5.73 1.98 14.91
CA LEU A 234 -5.82 2.15 13.47
C LEU A 234 -5.03 1.01 12.80
N THR A 235 -5.73 -0.03 12.42
CA THR A 235 -5.14 -1.15 11.66
C THR A 235 -5.17 -0.84 10.17
N GLY A 236 -4.01 -0.98 9.52
CA GLY A 236 -3.81 -0.76 8.10
C GLY A 236 -4.31 -1.92 7.23
N ASN A 237 -3.98 -1.83 5.94
CA ASN A 237 -4.23 -2.91 4.99
C ASN A 237 -3.36 -4.14 5.31
N LYS A 238 -3.78 -5.28 4.81
CA LYS A 238 -3.02 -6.53 4.87
C LYS A 238 -2.25 -6.72 3.57
N VAL A 239 -1.00 -7.15 3.67
CA VAL A 239 -0.12 -7.48 2.55
C VAL A 239 0.45 -8.88 2.70
N LEU A 240 0.74 -9.54 1.58
CA LEU A 240 1.34 -10.87 1.58
C LEU A 240 2.86 -10.76 1.63
N VAL A 241 3.49 -11.60 2.43
CA VAL A 241 4.95 -11.75 2.51
C VAL A 241 5.31 -13.23 2.41
N ARG A 242 6.15 -13.57 1.45
CA ARG A 242 6.69 -14.93 1.33
C ARG A 242 7.80 -15.17 2.33
N VAL A 243 7.67 -16.28 3.04
CA VAL A 243 8.68 -16.79 3.95
C VAL A 243 9.28 -18.05 3.32
N LYS A 244 10.57 -18.21 3.49
CA LYS A 244 11.28 -19.42 3.05
C LYS A 244 11.27 -20.40 4.23
N PRO A 245 10.64 -21.58 4.08
CA PRO A 245 10.68 -22.65 5.09
C PRO A 245 12.08 -23.15 5.34
#